data_70126df9bcb6dd225ec0880eb5686a4c
#
_entry.id   70126df9bcb6dd225ec0880eb5686a4c
#
_cell.length_a   1.000
_cell.length_b   1.000
_cell.length_c   1.000
_cell.angle_alpha   90.00
_cell.angle_beta   90.00
_cell.angle_gamma   90.00
#
_symmetry.space_group_name_H-M   'P 1'
#
loop_
_entity.id
_entity.type
_entity.pdbx_description
1 polymer ?
#
loop_
_entity_poly.entity_id
_entity_poly.type
_entity_poly.pdbx_seq_one_letter_code
_entity_poly.pdbx_strand_id
1 'polypeptide(L)'
;MKILGLFAGTGNISFEFASRGSTPITSVDADFGCVKFIKQVADEYDFNIAATKSDVFKFLERNNATYDIIFADPPYALDQKTFDKIVLLVFEKKTLQEDGMMIIEHSKYTKLDHLIHFSFKKSYGGSIFSFFEIGKSTEEKIGDEVLFEDSEEE
;
A
#
# COMPACT_ATOMS: atom_id res chain seq x y z
N MET A 1 -5.27 -15.13 3.76
CA MET A 1 -5.06 -13.68 3.57
C MET A 1 -4.10 -13.47 2.40
N LYS A 2 -4.45 -12.58 1.49
CA LYS A 2 -3.61 -12.27 0.33
C LYS A 2 -3.10 -10.85 0.43
N ILE A 3 -1.81 -10.66 0.15
CA ILE A 3 -1.14 -9.37 0.32
C ILE A 3 -0.55 -8.91 -1.00
N LEU A 4 -0.72 -7.63 -1.30
CA LEU A 4 -0.15 -7.01 -2.50
C LEU A 4 0.78 -5.88 -2.08
N GLY A 5 2.02 -5.93 -2.54
CA GLY A 5 2.98 -4.85 -2.35
C GLY A 5 3.20 -4.11 -3.63
N LEU A 6 2.89 -2.83 -3.65
CA LEU A 6 3.08 -1.95 -4.80
C LEU A 6 4.30 -1.08 -4.54
N PHE A 7 5.11 -0.84 -5.58
CA PHE A 7 6.38 -0.14 -5.43
C PHE A 7 7.24 -0.88 -4.41
N ALA A 8 7.38 -2.18 -4.61
CA ALA A 8 7.96 -3.06 -3.60
C ALA A 8 9.45 -2.81 -3.35
N GLY A 9 10.16 -2.20 -4.29
CA GLY A 9 11.58 -1.94 -4.13
C GLY A 9 12.35 -3.24 -3.92
N THR A 10 13.22 -3.27 -2.93
CA THR A 10 13.99 -4.48 -2.63
C THR A 10 13.21 -5.46 -1.75
N GLY A 11 11.93 -5.16 -1.45
CA GLY A 11 11.05 -6.14 -0.85
C GLY A 11 11.03 -6.22 0.66
N ASN A 12 11.58 -5.22 1.35
CA ASN A 12 11.67 -5.27 2.81
C ASN A 12 10.33 -5.55 3.47
N ILE A 13 9.28 -4.88 3.01
CA ILE A 13 7.96 -5.04 3.62
C ILE A 13 7.38 -6.40 3.27
N SER A 14 7.56 -6.83 2.02
CA SER A 14 7.11 -8.17 1.61
C SER A 14 7.78 -9.24 2.45
N PHE A 15 9.08 -9.09 2.71
CA PHE A 15 9.81 -10.06 3.52
C PHE A 15 9.31 -10.08 4.95
N GLU A 16 8.96 -8.90 5.50
CA GLU A 16 8.41 -8.82 6.84
C GLU A 16 7.11 -9.61 6.95
N PHE A 17 6.20 -9.42 5.98
CA PHE A 17 4.97 -10.18 5.99
C PHE A 17 5.25 -11.68 5.85
N ALA A 18 6.16 -12.03 4.93
CA ALA A 18 6.44 -13.44 4.66
C ALA A 18 7.05 -14.12 5.89
N SER A 19 7.89 -13.41 6.62
CA SER A 19 8.57 -13.99 7.79
C SER A 19 7.60 -14.25 8.93
N ARG A 20 6.43 -13.63 8.92
CA ARG A 20 5.44 -13.77 9.98
C ARG A 20 4.36 -14.78 9.66
N GLY A 21 4.39 -15.36 8.47
CA GLY A 21 3.41 -16.37 8.12
C GLY A 21 3.54 -16.76 6.65
N SER A 22 2.86 -17.79 6.24
CA SER A 22 2.96 -18.32 4.89
C SER A 22 1.87 -17.77 3.97
N THR A 23 1.44 -16.56 4.21
CA THR A 23 0.44 -15.88 3.42
C THR A 23 0.97 -15.59 2.02
N PRO A 24 0.17 -15.80 0.96
CA PRO A 24 0.61 -15.45 -0.39
C PRO A 24 0.80 -13.95 -0.53
N ILE A 25 1.94 -13.55 -1.10
CA ILE A 25 2.28 -12.15 -1.30
C ILE A 25 2.63 -11.94 -2.77
N THR A 26 2.06 -10.89 -3.37
CA THR A 26 2.43 -10.44 -4.70
C THR A 26 3.18 -9.12 -4.56
N SER A 27 4.40 -9.07 -5.08
CA SER A 27 5.23 -7.86 -5.01
C SER A 27 5.42 -7.32 -6.41
N VAL A 28 5.11 -6.03 -6.62
CA VAL A 28 5.15 -5.39 -7.92
C VAL A 28 6.14 -4.25 -7.90
N ASP A 29 7.04 -4.22 -8.85
CA ASP A 29 7.96 -3.10 -9.03
C ASP A 29 8.36 -3.02 -10.50
N ALA A 30 8.63 -1.81 -10.96
CA ALA A 30 9.01 -1.62 -12.36
C ALA A 30 10.48 -1.92 -12.60
N ASP A 31 11.29 -1.97 -11.55
CA ASP A 31 12.73 -2.15 -11.69
C ASP A 31 13.09 -3.64 -11.71
N PHE A 32 13.76 -4.05 -12.81
CA PHE A 32 14.14 -5.45 -12.97
C PHE A 32 15.04 -5.93 -11.85
N GLY A 33 16.00 -5.11 -11.44
CA GLY A 33 16.93 -5.50 -10.38
C GLY A 33 16.25 -5.77 -9.07
N CYS A 34 15.25 -4.95 -8.72
CA CYS A 34 14.50 -5.14 -7.50
C CYS A 34 13.70 -6.43 -7.55
N VAL A 35 13.04 -6.69 -8.68
CA VAL A 35 12.25 -7.91 -8.84
C VAL A 35 13.14 -9.14 -8.76
N LYS A 36 14.31 -9.08 -9.41
CA LYS A 36 15.25 -10.19 -9.38
C LYS A 36 15.71 -10.47 -7.96
N PHE A 37 16.01 -9.41 -7.20
CA PHE A 37 16.45 -9.56 -5.82
C PHE A 37 15.36 -10.20 -4.97
N ILE A 38 14.12 -9.75 -5.12
CA ILE A 38 13.02 -10.33 -4.35
C ILE A 38 12.87 -11.81 -4.65
N LYS A 39 12.97 -12.20 -5.93
CA LYS A 39 12.86 -13.61 -6.30
C LYS A 39 13.97 -14.44 -5.68
N GLN A 40 15.19 -13.91 -5.67
CA GLN A 40 16.32 -14.63 -5.10
C GLN A 40 16.13 -14.87 -3.61
N VAL A 41 15.70 -13.84 -2.87
CA VAL A 41 15.50 -13.97 -1.44
C VAL A 41 14.33 -14.91 -1.15
N ALA A 42 13.25 -14.80 -1.93
CA ALA A 42 12.10 -15.67 -1.72
C ALA A 42 12.48 -17.14 -1.92
N ASP A 43 13.30 -17.41 -2.93
CA ASP A 43 13.77 -18.78 -3.16
C ASP A 43 14.66 -19.27 -2.02
N GLU A 44 15.55 -18.40 -1.57
CA GLU A 44 16.52 -18.77 -0.54
C GLU A 44 15.84 -19.11 0.78
N TYR A 45 14.82 -18.35 1.15
CA TYR A 45 14.14 -18.53 2.43
C TYR A 45 12.79 -19.23 2.29
N ASP A 46 12.48 -19.70 1.09
CA ASP A 46 11.22 -20.41 0.83
C ASP A 46 10.01 -19.57 1.20
N PHE A 47 10.06 -18.29 0.87
CA PHE A 47 8.95 -17.38 1.09
C PHE A 47 7.92 -17.52 -0.05
N ASN A 48 6.65 -17.39 0.31
CA ASN A 48 5.57 -17.46 -0.68
C ASN A 48 5.33 -16.06 -1.26
N ILE A 49 6.27 -15.60 -2.10
CA ILE A 49 6.21 -14.29 -2.74
C ILE A 49 6.33 -14.46 -4.24
N ALA A 50 5.34 -13.91 -4.96
CA ALA A 50 5.41 -13.83 -6.42
C ALA A 50 5.80 -12.40 -6.78
N ALA A 51 7.01 -12.23 -7.32
CA ALA A 51 7.51 -10.91 -7.70
C ALA A 51 7.25 -10.68 -9.18
N THR A 52 6.67 -9.53 -9.50
CA THR A 52 6.25 -9.18 -10.85
C THR A 52 6.87 -7.87 -11.27
N LYS A 53 7.53 -7.87 -12.43
CA LYS A 53 8.06 -6.63 -13.01
C LYS A 53 6.93 -5.97 -13.80
N SER A 54 6.47 -4.84 -13.31
CA SER A 54 5.41 -4.11 -13.99
C SER A 54 5.34 -2.68 -13.47
N ASP A 55 4.95 -1.76 -14.34
CA ASP A 55 4.49 -0.47 -13.91
C ASP A 55 3.25 -0.69 -13.02
N VAL A 56 3.21 0.01 -11.89
CA VAL A 56 2.15 -0.21 -10.91
C VAL A 56 0.76 0.10 -11.49
N PHE A 57 0.64 1.18 -12.26
CA PHE A 57 -0.65 1.55 -12.83
C PHE A 57 -1.14 0.51 -13.84
N LYS A 58 -0.21 0.00 -14.65
CA LYS A 58 -0.58 -1.06 -15.61
C LYS A 58 -0.97 -2.34 -14.88
N PHE A 59 -0.25 -2.64 -13.82
CA PHE A 59 -0.59 -3.83 -13.04
C PHE A 59 -2.01 -3.72 -12.49
N LEU A 60 -2.34 -2.57 -11.89
CA LEU A 60 -3.65 -2.39 -11.29
C LEU A 60 -4.77 -2.46 -12.35
N GLU A 61 -4.50 -1.95 -13.55
CA GLU A 61 -5.50 -1.98 -14.60
C GLU A 61 -5.76 -3.39 -15.13
N ARG A 62 -4.77 -4.27 -15.09
CA ARG A 62 -4.88 -5.61 -15.65
C ARG A 62 -5.20 -6.68 -14.61
N ASN A 63 -4.98 -6.37 -13.36
CA ASN A 63 -5.12 -7.34 -12.29
C ASN A 63 -6.59 -7.71 -12.07
N ASN A 64 -6.86 -9.01 -11.88
CA ASN A 64 -8.20 -9.50 -11.57
C ASN A 64 -8.34 -10.05 -10.17
N ALA A 65 -7.24 -10.14 -9.44
CA ALA A 65 -7.27 -10.70 -8.09
C ALA A 65 -7.64 -9.62 -7.07
N THR A 66 -8.12 -10.05 -5.92
CA THR A 66 -8.39 -9.15 -4.80
C THR A 66 -7.46 -9.50 -3.66
N TYR A 67 -7.17 -8.52 -2.82
CA TYR A 67 -6.20 -8.67 -1.74
C TYR A 67 -6.78 -8.16 -0.44
N ASP A 68 -6.35 -8.77 0.65
CA ASP A 68 -6.79 -8.36 1.99
C ASP A 68 -5.99 -7.17 2.49
N ILE A 69 -4.73 -7.11 2.12
CA ILE A 69 -3.86 -6.00 2.47
C ILE A 69 -3.15 -5.53 1.22
N ILE A 70 -3.17 -4.24 0.98
CA ILE A 70 -2.40 -3.62 -0.10
C ILE A 70 -1.46 -2.62 0.54
N PHE A 71 -0.18 -2.80 0.30
CA PHE A 71 0.84 -1.92 0.85
C PHE A 71 1.55 -1.22 -0.30
N ALA A 72 1.67 0.10 -0.23
CA ALA A 72 2.33 0.87 -1.28
C ALA A 72 3.37 1.81 -0.69
N ASP A 73 4.56 1.81 -1.31
CA ASP A 73 5.66 2.67 -0.87
C ASP A 73 6.22 3.44 -2.08
N PRO A 74 5.42 4.37 -2.65
CA PRO A 74 5.85 5.10 -3.84
C PRO A 74 6.98 6.07 -3.53
N PRO A 75 7.76 6.45 -4.55
CA PRO A 75 8.79 7.47 -4.35
C PRO A 75 8.19 8.76 -3.84
N TYR A 76 8.85 9.41 -2.90
CA TYR A 76 8.36 10.67 -2.34
C TYR A 76 8.28 11.78 -3.39
N ALA A 77 9.04 11.64 -4.48
CA ALA A 77 9.08 12.67 -5.52
C ALA A 77 7.84 12.70 -6.40
N LEU A 78 6.97 11.70 -6.32
CA LEU A 78 5.74 11.70 -7.11
C LEU A 78 4.86 12.86 -6.65
N ASP A 79 4.15 13.47 -7.62
CA ASP A 79 3.31 14.61 -7.28
C ASP A 79 1.99 14.16 -6.64
N GLN A 80 1.25 15.12 -6.12
CA GLN A 80 0.00 14.86 -5.42
C GLN A 80 -1.00 14.09 -6.30
N LYS A 81 -1.11 14.50 -7.57
CA LYS A 81 -2.04 13.85 -8.48
C LYS A 81 -1.73 12.38 -8.67
N THR A 82 -0.45 12.05 -8.75
CA THR A 82 -0.03 10.66 -8.95
C THR A 82 -0.33 9.83 -7.70
N PHE A 83 -0.09 10.39 -6.52
CA PHE A 83 -0.46 9.71 -5.29
C PHE A 83 -1.97 9.47 -5.22
N ASP A 84 -2.76 10.50 -5.54
CA ASP A 84 -4.21 10.34 -5.56
C ASP A 84 -4.61 9.23 -6.51
N LYS A 85 -3.99 9.18 -7.68
CA LYS A 85 -4.33 8.19 -8.69
C LYS A 85 -4.06 6.76 -8.22
N ILE A 86 -2.99 6.55 -7.46
CA ILE A 86 -2.70 5.22 -6.93
C ILE A 86 -3.88 4.74 -6.10
N VAL A 87 -4.31 5.57 -5.16
CA VAL A 87 -5.40 5.20 -4.25
C VAL A 87 -6.70 5.01 -5.00
N LEU A 88 -7.04 5.98 -5.87
CA LEU A 88 -8.30 5.92 -6.58
C LEU A 88 -8.39 4.71 -7.50
N LEU A 89 -7.28 4.35 -8.13
CA LEU A 89 -7.27 3.22 -9.05
C LEU A 89 -7.47 1.90 -8.29
N VAL A 90 -6.87 1.78 -7.11
CA VAL A 90 -7.06 0.59 -6.28
C VAL A 90 -8.55 0.36 -6.01
N PHE A 91 -9.27 1.42 -5.65
CA PHE A 91 -10.68 1.28 -5.30
C PHE A 91 -11.56 1.19 -6.56
N GLU A 92 -11.22 1.91 -7.62
CA GLU A 92 -11.97 1.82 -8.86
C GLU A 92 -11.93 0.41 -9.42
N LYS A 93 -10.78 -0.24 -9.37
CA LYS A 93 -10.61 -1.60 -9.90
C LYS A 93 -10.98 -2.68 -8.90
N LYS A 94 -11.44 -2.30 -7.73
CA LYS A 94 -11.86 -3.24 -6.69
C LYS A 94 -10.78 -4.24 -6.36
N THR A 95 -9.54 -3.74 -6.25
CA THR A 95 -8.39 -4.58 -5.94
C THR A 95 -8.36 -4.98 -4.47
N LEU A 96 -9.00 -4.19 -3.60
CA LEU A 96 -9.04 -4.46 -2.17
C LEU A 96 -10.32 -5.18 -1.79
N GLN A 97 -10.20 -6.22 -0.94
CA GLN A 97 -11.36 -6.91 -0.37
C GLN A 97 -12.17 -5.94 0.48
N GLU A 98 -13.46 -6.23 0.66
CA GLU A 98 -14.35 -5.32 1.37
C GLU A 98 -13.92 -5.06 2.80
N ASP A 99 -13.39 -6.06 3.48
CA ASP A 99 -12.90 -5.88 4.85
C ASP A 99 -11.38 -5.75 4.91
N GLY A 100 -10.78 -5.43 3.78
CA GLY A 100 -9.33 -5.29 3.71
C GLY A 100 -8.85 -3.91 4.09
N MET A 101 -7.53 -3.74 4.02
CA MET A 101 -6.91 -2.47 4.37
C MET A 101 -5.81 -2.12 3.38
N MET A 102 -5.80 -0.87 2.94
CA MET A 102 -4.70 -0.35 2.13
C MET A 102 -3.87 0.59 2.98
N ILE A 103 -2.55 0.44 2.88
CA ILE A 103 -1.60 1.27 3.61
C ILE A 103 -0.66 1.88 2.59
N ILE A 104 -0.48 3.21 2.65
CA ILE A 104 0.42 3.88 1.73
C ILE A 104 1.30 4.86 2.49
N GLU A 105 2.59 4.76 2.24
CA GLU A 105 3.60 5.60 2.88
C GLU A 105 3.87 6.82 2.00
N HIS A 106 3.96 8.00 2.62
CA HIS A 106 4.22 9.24 1.87
C HIS A 106 4.81 10.28 2.81
N SER A 107 5.24 11.41 2.24
CA SER A 107 5.78 12.49 3.04
C SER A 107 4.63 13.33 3.63
N LYS A 108 4.98 14.20 4.57
CA LYS A 108 3.99 15.09 5.17
C LYS A 108 3.45 16.12 4.20
N TYR A 109 4.12 16.31 3.07
CA TYR A 109 3.69 17.28 2.06
C TYR A 109 2.63 16.71 1.13
N THR A 110 2.47 15.39 1.10
CA THR A 110 1.41 14.74 0.33
C THR A 110 0.23 14.55 1.25
N LYS A 111 -0.96 14.94 0.79
CA LYS A 111 -2.17 14.83 1.60
C LYS A 111 -3.13 13.84 0.96
N LEU A 112 -3.56 12.85 1.71
CA LEU A 112 -4.44 11.81 1.19
C LEU A 112 -5.74 11.70 1.97
N ASP A 113 -5.91 12.50 3.02
CA ASP A 113 -7.07 12.39 3.88
C ASP A 113 -8.36 12.92 3.26
N HIS A 114 -8.28 13.54 2.08
CA HIS A 114 -9.46 13.99 1.35
C HIS A 114 -10.04 12.89 0.45
N LEU A 115 -9.35 11.77 0.31
CA LEU A 115 -9.78 10.73 -0.62
C LEU A 115 -10.83 9.82 0.01
N ILE A 116 -11.70 9.27 -0.87
CA ILE A 116 -12.72 8.35 -0.42
C ILE A 116 -12.07 7.15 0.26
N HIS A 117 -12.74 6.64 1.29
CA HIS A 117 -12.31 5.46 2.06
C HIS A 117 -11.11 5.71 2.96
N PHE A 118 -10.64 6.95 3.06
CA PHE A 118 -9.59 7.28 4.02
C PHE A 118 -10.08 6.96 5.43
N SER A 119 -9.26 6.24 6.19
CA SER A 119 -9.64 5.84 7.54
C SER A 119 -8.87 6.61 8.60
N PHE A 120 -7.55 6.52 8.59
CA PHE A 120 -6.72 7.26 9.55
C PHE A 120 -5.29 7.30 9.04
N LYS A 121 -4.44 8.06 9.72
CA LYS A 121 -3.03 8.13 9.37
C LYS A 121 -2.19 8.13 10.63
N LYS A 122 -0.94 7.71 10.48
CA LYS A 122 0.02 7.69 11.58
C LYS A 122 1.36 8.22 11.09
N SER A 123 2.09 8.85 12.00
CA SER A 123 3.38 9.43 11.69
C SER A 123 4.47 8.63 12.34
N TYR A 124 5.50 8.28 11.57
CA TYR A 124 6.67 7.57 12.08
C TYR A 124 7.93 8.19 11.46
N GLY A 125 8.75 8.82 12.29
CA GLY A 125 10.07 9.27 11.87
C GLY A 125 10.08 10.09 10.59
N GLY A 126 9.14 10.99 10.40
CA GLY A 126 9.10 11.83 9.21
C GLY A 126 8.29 11.28 8.06
N SER A 127 7.87 10.03 8.15
CA SER A 127 6.98 9.45 7.15
C SER A 127 5.57 9.41 7.68
N ILE A 128 4.60 9.51 6.76
CA ILE A 128 3.19 9.36 7.08
C ILE A 128 2.71 8.05 6.49
N PHE A 129 1.95 7.30 7.26
CA PHE A 129 1.28 6.09 6.77
C PHE A 129 -0.21 6.38 6.79
N SER A 130 -0.84 6.40 5.61
CA SER A 130 -2.28 6.61 5.50
C SER A 130 -2.96 5.27 5.27
N PHE A 131 -4.07 5.07 5.98
CA PHE A 131 -4.79 3.80 5.99
C PHE A 131 -6.17 4.01 5.39
N PHE A 132 -6.55 3.11 4.49
CA PHE A 132 -7.83 3.18 3.78
C PHE A 132 -8.62 1.91 3.99
N GLU A 133 -9.92 2.06 4.27
CA GLU A 133 -10.85 0.93 4.43
C GLU A 133 -12.13 1.27 3.71
N ILE A 134 -12.66 0.30 2.96
CA ILE A 134 -13.88 0.53 2.19
C ILE A 134 -15.00 0.92 3.15
N GLY A 135 -15.75 1.97 2.78
CA GLY A 135 -16.87 2.43 3.59
C GLY A 135 -16.56 3.56 4.52
N LYS A 136 -15.27 3.87 4.71
CA LYS A 136 -14.89 5.05 5.50
C LYS A 136 -14.93 6.28 4.61
N SER A 137 -15.06 7.44 5.22
CA SER A 137 -15.03 8.69 4.50
C SER A 137 -14.58 9.78 5.44
N THR A 138 -14.16 10.91 4.84
CA THR A 138 -13.75 12.05 5.63
C THR A 138 -14.88 12.52 6.53
N GLU A 139 -16.10 12.51 6.00
CA GLU A 139 -17.26 12.96 6.77
C GLU A 139 -17.53 12.07 7.96
N GLU A 140 -17.42 10.77 7.75
CA GLU A 140 -17.62 9.82 8.84
C GLU A 140 -16.54 9.95 9.87
N LYS A 141 -15.35 10.30 9.43
CA LYS A 141 -14.20 10.39 10.32
C LYS A 141 -14.16 11.66 11.13
N ILE A 142 -14.90 12.68 10.73
CA ILE A 142 -14.85 13.95 11.43
C ILE A 142 -15.12 13.79 12.92
N GLY A 143 -16.14 13.01 13.27
CA GLY A 143 -16.43 12.76 14.67
C GLY A 143 -15.33 12.05 15.39
N ASP A 144 -14.68 11.11 14.71
CA ASP A 144 -13.58 10.35 15.31
C ASP A 144 -12.28 11.13 15.31
N GLU A 145 -12.10 11.97 14.33
CA GLU A 145 -10.87 12.72 14.19
C GLU A 145 -10.60 13.62 15.35
N VAL A 146 -11.64 14.13 15.96
CA VAL A 146 -11.46 14.96 17.14
C VAL A 146 -10.58 14.23 18.15
N LEU A 147 -10.67 12.90 18.17
CA LEU A 147 -9.88 12.10 19.10
C LEU A 147 -8.49 11.80 18.56
N PHE A 148 -8.31 11.76 17.24
CA PHE A 148 -7.07 11.31 16.65
C PHE A 148 -6.13 12.42 16.23
N GLU A 149 -6.67 13.61 16.00
CA GLU A 149 -5.84 14.70 15.52
C GLU A 149 -4.67 14.99 16.45
N ASP A 150 -4.92 14.89 17.73
CA ASP A 150 -3.87 15.17 18.69
C ASP A 150 -2.70 14.23 18.50
N SER A 151 -2.97 12.97 18.23
CA SER A 151 -1.91 11.99 18.09
C SER A 151 -1.14 12.16 16.81
N GLU A 152 -1.69 12.88 15.86
CA GLU A 152 -1.04 13.07 14.57
C GLU A 152 -0.24 14.34 14.49
N GLU A 153 -0.28 15.12 15.51
CA GLU A 153 0.38 16.39 15.50
C GLU A 153 1.88 16.30 15.69
N GLU A 154 2.41 15.17 16.07
CA GLU A 154 3.83 15.09 16.25
C GLU A 154 4.62 15.43 15.03
#